data_d13df96e6a6f497d6f1333c31df477fd
#
_entry.id   d13df96e6a6f497d6f1333c31df477fd
#
_cell.length_a   1.000
_cell.length_b   1.000
_cell.length_c   1.000
_cell.angle_alpha   90.00
_cell.angle_beta   90.00
_cell.angle_gamma   90.00
#
_symmetry.space_group_name_H-M   'P 1'
#
loop_
_entity.id
_entity.type
_entity.pdbx_description
1 polymer ?
#
loop_
_entity_poly.entity_id
_entity_poly.type
_entity_poly.pdbx_seq_one_letter_code
_entity_poly.pdbx_strand_id
1 'polypeptide(L)'
;GALGMSEPSGGSDVQAMRTNARREGDEYVINGQKVFITNGHTADLLILACKTDPTARGKGVSLILIETDRPGFKRGRKLEKLGCKAQDTAELFFDDLRVPVSNRLGGEGEGFAMLMTQLAQERLIQAIRGVACAESALRWTIEYVSQREMFGHTLADFQNTRFELADMHASTLTQRVFVDRCV
;
A
#
# COMPACT_ATOMS: atom_id res chain seq x y z
N GLY A 1 -9.30 4.70 -8.29
CA GLY A 1 -7.95 4.75 -8.82
C GLY A 1 -7.02 3.76 -8.14
N ALA A 2 -5.86 3.52 -8.74
CA ALA A 2 -4.81 2.66 -8.20
C ALA A 2 -3.43 3.29 -8.36
N LEU A 3 -2.43 2.80 -7.60
CA LEU A 3 -1.03 3.18 -7.72
C LEU A 3 -0.20 1.94 -8.04
N GLY A 4 0.42 1.90 -9.23
CA GLY A 4 1.27 0.81 -9.69
C GLY A 4 2.74 1.08 -9.39
N MET A 5 3.23 0.61 -8.24
CA MET A 5 4.61 0.83 -7.79
C MET A 5 5.41 -0.46 -7.68
N SER A 6 4.95 -1.42 -6.86
CA SER A 6 5.65 -2.68 -6.60
C SER A 6 5.70 -3.60 -7.81
N GLU A 7 6.82 -4.31 -7.96
CA GLU A 7 7.06 -5.31 -9.00
C GLU A 7 7.42 -6.67 -8.39
N PRO A 8 7.31 -7.77 -9.12
CA PRO A 8 7.77 -9.07 -8.64
C PRO A 8 9.25 -9.09 -8.22
N SER A 9 10.06 -8.22 -8.82
CA SER A 9 11.49 -8.07 -8.51
C SER A 9 11.79 -7.27 -7.25
N GLY A 10 10.81 -6.51 -6.72
CA GLY A 10 11.03 -5.73 -5.50
C GLY A 10 9.93 -4.71 -5.19
N GLY A 11 9.78 -4.42 -3.90
CA GLY A 11 8.87 -3.39 -3.36
C GLY A 11 9.63 -2.30 -2.61
N SER A 12 10.59 -2.66 -1.74
CA SER A 12 11.38 -1.69 -0.97
C SER A 12 12.36 -0.91 -1.83
N ASP A 13 13.02 -1.57 -2.79
CA ASP A 13 13.90 -0.90 -3.76
C ASP A 13 13.11 -0.45 -5.00
N VAL A 14 12.30 0.59 -4.83
CA VAL A 14 11.48 1.16 -5.92
C VAL A 14 12.35 1.71 -7.07
N GLN A 15 13.60 2.10 -6.78
CA GLN A 15 14.51 2.61 -7.80
C GLN A 15 14.98 1.52 -8.79
N ALA A 16 14.91 0.24 -8.39
CA ALA A 16 15.28 -0.90 -9.21
C ALA A 16 14.15 -1.45 -10.09
N MET A 17 13.01 -0.74 -10.15
CA MET A 17 11.88 -1.16 -11.00
C MET A 17 12.31 -1.35 -12.46
N ARG A 18 11.65 -2.27 -13.17
CA ARG A 18 11.93 -2.68 -14.54
C ARG A 18 10.88 -2.27 -15.55
N THR A 19 9.63 -2.02 -15.10
CA THR A 19 8.60 -1.45 -15.97
C THR A 19 9.12 -0.18 -16.58
N ASN A 20 9.10 -0.10 -17.90
CA ASN A 20 9.68 1.01 -18.67
C ASN A 20 8.64 1.68 -19.56
N ALA A 21 8.88 2.95 -19.86
CA ALA A 21 8.10 3.77 -20.77
C ALA A 21 9.06 4.45 -21.75
N ARG A 22 9.11 3.94 -22.98
CA ARG A 22 9.93 4.51 -24.05
C ARG A 22 9.11 5.55 -24.81
N ARG A 23 9.66 6.75 -24.95
CA ARG A 23 8.99 7.80 -25.73
C ARG A 23 9.12 7.54 -27.23
N GLU A 24 7.99 7.57 -27.93
CA GLU A 24 7.88 7.49 -29.39
C GLU A 24 7.00 8.68 -29.88
N GLY A 25 7.65 9.76 -30.29
CA GLY A 25 6.92 10.99 -30.68
C GLY A 25 6.15 11.59 -29.52
N ASP A 26 4.84 11.65 -29.63
CA ASP A 26 3.93 12.22 -28.63
C ASP A 26 3.31 11.16 -27.71
N GLU A 27 3.82 9.92 -27.75
CA GLU A 27 3.35 8.83 -26.92
C GLU A 27 4.50 8.18 -26.13
N TYR A 28 4.14 7.55 -25.02
CA TYR A 28 4.96 6.54 -24.35
C TYR A 28 4.47 5.14 -24.74
N VAL A 29 5.38 4.24 -25.05
CA VAL A 29 5.16 2.81 -25.18
C VAL A 29 5.66 2.15 -23.91
N ILE A 30 4.74 1.51 -23.18
CA ILE A 30 4.97 1.00 -21.83
C ILE A 30 4.97 -0.52 -21.84
N ASN A 31 6.02 -1.11 -21.25
CA ASN A 31 6.17 -2.55 -21.08
C ASN A 31 6.58 -2.89 -19.64
N GLY A 32 6.00 -3.95 -19.08
CA GLY A 32 6.34 -4.42 -17.75
C GLY A 32 5.17 -5.01 -16.98
N GLN A 33 5.33 -5.10 -15.66
CA GLN A 33 4.33 -5.68 -14.78
C GLN A 33 4.40 -5.08 -13.38
N LYS A 34 3.25 -5.09 -12.70
CA LYS A 34 3.13 -4.67 -11.30
C LYS A 34 2.42 -5.75 -10.48
N VAL A 35 2.75 -5.84 -9.19
CA VAL A 35 2.17 -6.82 -8.28
C VAL A 35 1.75 -6.16 -6.98
N PHE A 36 0.79 -6.76 -6.28
CA PHE A 36 0.21 -6.25 -5.03
C PHE A 36 -0.48 -4.90 -5.18
N ILE A 37 -1.10 -4.66 -6.34
CA ILE A 37 -1.74 -3.38 -6.63
C ILE A 37 -3.15 -3.35 -6.04
N THR A 38 -3.34 -2.51 -5.04
CA THR A 38 -4.64 -2.21 -4.45
C THR A 38 -5.57 -1.60 -5.49
N ASN A 39 -6.81 -2.08 -5.55
CA ASN A 39 -7.84 -1.72 -6.53
C ASN A 39 -7.44 -2.01 -8.00
N GLY A 40 -6.49 -2.91 -8.24
CA GLY A 40 -5.99 -3.20 -9.58
C GLY A 40 -7.06 -3.75 -10.53
N HIS A 41 -8.09 -4.46 -10.01
CA HIS A 41 -9.23 -4.93 -10.80
C HIS A 41 -10.33 -3.90 -10.98
N THR A 42 -10.53 -3.01 -10.01
CA THR A 42 -11.69 -2.10 -9.96
C THR A 42 -11.36 -0.66 -10.38
N ALA A 43 -10.08 -0.30 -10.46
CA ALA A 43 -9.68 1.05 -10.85
C ALA A 43 -9.88 1.30 -12.36
N ASP A 44 -10.39 2.48 -12.71
CA ASP A 44 -10.46 3.01 -14.07
C ASP A 44 -9.20 3.81 -14.42
N LEU A 45 -8.53 4.35 -13.40
CA LEU A 45 -7.30 5.11 -13.53
C LEU A 45 -6.19 4.51 -12.67
N LEU A 46 -5.00 4.38 -13.27
CA LEU A 46 -3.78 3.92 -12.60
C LEU A 46 -2.70 5.00 -12.71
N ILE A 47 -2.14 5.41 -11.58
CA ILE A 47 -0.87 6.13 -11.57
C ILE A 47 0.24 5.08 -11.62
N LEU A 48 0.97 5.03 -12.73
CA LEU A 48 2.03 4.05 -12.96
C LEU A 48 3.40 4.68 -12.71
N ALA A 49 4.16 4.12 -11.78
CA ALA A 49 5.59 4.41 -11.65
C ALA A 49 6.36 3.52 -12.63
N CYS A 50 7.14 4.12 -13.52
CA CYS A 50 7.93 3.39 -14.53
C CYS A 50 9.23 4.12 -14.86
N LYS A 51 10.14 3.44 -15.53
CA LYS A 51 11.40 4.01 -16.01
C LYS A 51 11.20 4.68 -17.36
N THR A 52 11.40 5.99 -17.41
CA THR A 52 11.60 6.74 -18.67
C THR A 52 13.09 6.81 -19.03
N ASP A 53 13.99 6.70 -18.03
CA ASP A 53 15.42 6.48 -18.22
C ASP A 53 15.89 5.32 -17.33
N PRO A 54 16.16 4.13 -17.90
CA PRO A 54 16.59 2.96 -17.14
C PRO A 54 17.98 3.11 -16.51
N THR A 55 18.81 4.06 -16.96
CA THR A 55 20.18 4.26 -16.49
C THR A 55 20.28 5.17 -15.27
N ALA A 56 19.29 6.05 -15.05
CA ALA A 56 19.33 7.14 -14.09
C ALA A 56 18.76 6.80 -12.68
N ARG A 57 18.71 5.51 -12.29
CA ARG A 57 18.20 5.08 -10.97
C ARG A 57 16.89 5.81 -10.60
N GLY A 58 16.82 6.47 -9.42
CA GLY A 58 15.65 7.22 -8.98
C GLY A 58 15.27 8.38 -9.90
N LYS A 59 16.25 9.07 -10.46
CA LYS A 59 16.05 10.16 -11.44
C LYS A 59 15.53 9.69 -12.81
N GLY A 60 15.48 8.40 -13.04
CA GLY A 60 14.88 7.81 -14.23
C GLY A 60 13.43 7.38 -14.06
N VAL A 61 12.85 7.57 -12.87
CA VAL A 61 11.46 7.18 -12.58
C VAL A 61 10.51 8.33 -12.88
N SER A 62 9.49 8.07 -13.68
CA SER A 62 8.38 8.99 -13.97
C SER A 62 7.06 8.39 -13.51
N LEU A 63 6.07 9.24 -13.29
CA LEU A 63 4.69 8.86 -13.03
C LEU A 63 3.84 9.15 -14.27
N ILE A 64 3.09 8.15 -14.73
CA ILE A 64 2.23 8.26 -15.90
C ILE A 64 0.80 7.82 -15.52
N LEU A 65 -0.18 8.63 -15.89
CA LEU A 65 -1.59 8.31 -15.69
C LEU A 65 -2.08 7.40 -16.82
N ILE A 66 -2.65 6.26 -16.46
CA ILE A 66 -3.13 5.23 -17.37
C ILE A 66 -4.63 5.07 -17.20
N GLU A 67 -5.39 5.22 -18.28
CA GLU A 67 -6.77 4.74 -18.36
C GLU A 67 -6.72 3.22 -18.57
N THR A 68 -7.40 2.46 -17.72
CA THR A 68 -7.22 1.01 -17.64
C THR A 68 -8.00 0.21 -18.71
N ASP A 69 -8.72 0.88 -19.60
CA ASP A 69 -9.39 0.31 -20.76
C ASP A 69 -8.54 0.35 -22.05
N ARG A 70 -7.34 0.94 -21.99
CA ARG A 70 -6.46 1.04 -23.15
C ARG A 70 -5.96 -0.31 -23.62
N PRO A 71 -5.82 -0.50 -24.96
CA PRO A 71 -5.14 -1.67 -25.52
C PRO A 71 -3.72 -1.81 -24.95
N GLY A 72 -3.32 -3.05 -24.59
CA GLY A 72 -2.02 -3.33 -23.98
C GLY A 72 -2.04 -3.32 -22.44
N PHE A 73 -3.12 -2.82 -21.80
CA PHE A 73 -3.31 -2.99 -20.36
C PHE A 73 -4.04 -4.32 -20.08
N LYS A 74 -3.49 -5.12 -19.18
CA LYS A 74 -4.10 -6.41 -18.81
C LYS A 74 -4.13 -6.55 -17.27
N ARG A 75 -5.31 -6.86 -16.73
CA ARG A 75 -5.49 -7.27 -15.34
C ARG A 75 -5.13 -8.73 -15.21
N GLY A 76 -4.19 -9.03 -14.32
CA GLY A 76 -3.80 -10.39 -14.00
C GLY A 76 -4.64 -10.97 -12.88
N ARG A 77 -4.03 -11.83 -12.07
CA ARG A 77 -4.71 -12.53 -10.99
C ARG A 77 -5.09 -11.56 -9.86
N LYS A 78 -6.33 -11.69 -9.36
CA LYS A 78 -6.74 -11.15 -8.08
C LYS A 78 -6.13 -12.01 -6.97
N LEU A 79 -5.38 -11.39 -6.06
CA LEU A 79 -4.65 -12.08 -5.01
C LEU A 79 -5.58 -12.46 -3.85
N GLU A 80 -5.43 -13.68 -3.35
CA GLU A 80 -6.09 -14.12 -2.12
C GLU A 80 -5.39 -13.48 -0.92
N LYS A 81 -6.18 -12.87 -0.03
CA LYS A 81 -5.69 -12.18 1.16
C LYS A 81 -6.26 -12.80 2.42
N LEU A 82 -5.51 -12.72 3.52
CA LEU A 82 -5.96 -13.16 4.84
C LEU A 82 -7.15 -12.32 5.35
N GLY A 83 -7.14 -11.01 5.06
CA GLY A 83 -8.20 -10.07 5.44
C GLY A 83 -8.47 -9.03 4.35
N CYS A 84 -9.29 -8.01 4.66
CA CYS A 84 -9.66 -6.92 3.74
C CYS A 84 -10.20 -7.43 2.39
N LYS A 85 -11.08 -8.42 2.41
CA LYS A 85 -11.56 -9.11 1.21
C LYS A 85 -12.41 -8.23 0.28
N ALA A 86 -13.03 -7.19 0.81
CA ALA A 86 -13.81 -6.23 0.04
C ALA A 86 -12.93 -5.34 -0.88
N GLN A 87 -11.66 -5.13 -0.51
CA GLN A 87 -10.69 -4.42 -1.32
C GLN A 87 -9.93 -5.43 -2.17
N ASP A 88 -9.89 -5.26 -3.49
CA ASP A 88 -9.06 -6.10 -4.33
C ASP A 88 -7.57 -5.74 -4.27
N THR A 89 -6.75 -6.72 -4.60
CA THR A 89 -5.30 -6.55 -4.78
C THR A 89 -4.90 -7.46 -5.94
N ALA A 90 -4.21 -6.91 -6.94
CA ALA A 90 -4.03 -7.61 -8.21
C ALA A 90 -2.61 -7.49 -8.79
N GLU A 91 -2.37 -8.35 -9.77
CA GLU A 91 -1.27 -8.25 -10.71
C GLU A 91 -1.73 -7.45 -11.93
N LEU A 92 -0.85 -6.61 -12.48
CA LEU A 92 -1.10 -5.82 -13.69
C LEU A 92 0.03 -6.04 -14.68
N PHE A 93 -0.30 -6.09 -15.96
CA PHE A 93 0.64 -6.28 -17.06
C PHE A 93 0.47 -5.21 -18.12
N PHE A 94 1.58 -4.78 -18.69
CA PHE A 94 1.67 -3.76 -19.75
C PHE A 94 2.43 -4.38 -20.93
N ASP A 95 1.81 -4.40 -22.10
CA ASP A 95 2.30 -5.04 -23.30
C ASP A 95 2.10 -4.07 -24.48
N ASP A 96 3.16 -3.33 -24.82
CA ASP A 96 3.15 -2.22 -25.77
C ASP A 96 2.00 -1.23 -25.53
N LEU A 97 1.68 -0.97 -24.27
CA LEU A 97 0.64 -0.03 -23.87
C LEU A 97 1.03 1.39 -24.29
N ARG A 98 0.21 2.03 -25.12
CA ARG A 98 0.43 3.38 -25.61
C ARG A 98 -0.39 4.42 -24.85
N VAL A 99 0.26 5.46 -24.40
CA VAL A 99 -0.37 6.60 -23.73
C VAL A 99 0.25 7.92 -24.19
N PRO A 100 -0.53 9.01 -24.32
CA PRO A 100 0.01 10.32 -24.66
C PRO A 100 1.06 10.81 -23.65
N VAL A 101 2.05 11.54 -24.12
CA VAL A 101 3.06 12.19 -23.25
C VAL A 101 2.41 13.14 -22.24
N SER A 102 1.25 13.72 -22.59
CA SER A 102 0.46 14.57 -21.69
C SER A 102 -0.08 13.85 -20.44
N ASN A 103 -0.13 12.53 -20.42
CA ASN A 103 -0.54 11.74 -19.26
C ASN A 103 0.59 11.64 -18.19
N ARG A 104 1.79 12.14 -18.48
CA ARG A 104 2.86 12.21 -17.49
C ARG A 104 2.55 13.26 -16.42
N LEU A 105 2.73 12.90 -15.17
CA LEU A 105 2.62 13.79 -14.02
C LEU A 105 3.98 14.47 -13.77
N GLY A 106 4.03 15.80 -13.87
CA GLY A 106 5.25 16.59 -13.71
C GLY A 106 6.29 16.37 -14.81
N GLY A 107 7.58 16.56 -14.50
CA GLY A 107 8.70 16.34 -15.40
C GLY A 107 9.14 14.88 -15.49
N GLU A 108 9.84 14.51 -16.56
CA GLU A 108 10.52 13.20 -16.63
C GLU A 108 11.56 13.09 -15.51
N GLY A 109 11.59 11.93 -14.85
CA GLY A 109 12.51 11.65 -13.76
C GLY A 109 12.10 12.21 -12.40
N GLU A 110 11.02 12.95 -12.29
CA GLU A 110 10.53 13.52 -11.02
C GLU A 110 9.66 12.54 -10.21
N GLY A 111 9.24 11.44 -10.81
CA GLY A 111 8.29 10.51 -10.20
C GLY A 111 8.74 9.92 -8.87
N PHE A 112 10.03 9.61 -8.72
CA PHE A 112 10.55 9.09 -7.45
C PHE A 112 10.46 10.14 -6.32
N ALA A 113 10.77 11.40 -6.60
CA ALA A 113 10.66 12.48 -5.62
C ALA A 113 9.20 12.69 -5.19
N MET A 114 8.26 12.66 -6.13
CA MET A 114 6.82 12.76 -5.85
C MET A 114 6.36 11.62 -4.94
N LEU A 115 6.75 10.37 -5.21
CA LEU A 115 6.44 9.23 -4.36
C LEU A 115 7.00 9.41 -2.95
N MET A 116 8.25 9.84 -2.81
CA MET A 116 8.89 10.04 -1.51
C MET A 116 8.19 11.11 -0.67
N THR A 117 7.70 12.18 -1.30
CA THR A 117 6.95 13.24 -0.61
C THR A 117 5.66 12.71 0.03
N GLN A 118 4.96 11.79 -0.63
CA GLN A 118 3.69 11.24 -0.11
C GLN A 118 3.90 10.13 0.92
N LEU A 119 5.00 9.40 0.88
CA LEU A 119 5.24 8.25 1.75
C LEU A 119 5.19 8.57 3.25
N ALA A 120 5.57 9.77 3.67
CA ALA A 120 5.51 10.18 5.07
C ALA A 120 4.06 10.14 5.59
N GLN A 121 3.13 10.72 4.83
CA GLN A 121 1.70 10.72 5.15
C GLN A 121 1.10 9.32 5.10
N GLU A 122 1.45 8.53 4.09
CA GLU A 122 0.96 7.15 3.98
C GLU A 122 1.39 6.28 5.17
N ARG A 123 2.64 6.42 5.62
CA ARG A 123 3.14 5.72 6.81
C ARG A 123 2.41 6.14 8.08
N LEU A 124 2.14 7.44 8.22
CA LEU A 124 1.37 7.96 9.36
C LEU A 124 -0.05 7.37 9.39
N ILE A 125 -0.73 7.32 8.24
CA ILE A 125 -2.06 6.69 8.13
C ILE A 125 -2.01 5.22 8.58
N GLN A 126 -0.98 4.46 8.21
CA GLN A 126 -0.84 3.08 8.66
C GLN A 126 -0.57 2.97 10.16
N ALA A 127 0.21 3.88 10.75
CA ALA A 127 0.43 3.94 12.19
C ALA A 127 -0.88 4.23 12.95
N ILE A 128 -1.65 5.23 12.51
CA ILE A 128 -2.98 5.57 13.07
C ILE A 128 -3.91 4.35 13.02
N ARG A 129 -3.98 3.67 11.87
CA ARG A 129 -4.78 2.46 11.69
C ARG A 129 -4.35 1.34 12.63
N GLY A 130 -3.04 1.13 12.78
CA GLY A 130 -2.48 0.11 13.67
C GLY A 130 -2.90 0.33 15.12
N VAL A 131 -2.75 1.55 15.62
CA VAL A 131 -3.14 1.92 17.00
C VAL A 131 -4.66 1.78 17.20
N ALA A 132 -5.47 2.26 16.26
CA ALA A 132 -6.93 2.13 16.36
C ALA A 132 -7.40 0.66 16.37
N CYS A 133 -6.75 -0.21 15.59
CA CYS A 133 -7.00 -1.65 15.62
C CYS A 133 -6.61 -2.27 16.98
N ALA A 134 -5.45 -1.89 17.53
CA ALA A 134 -4.99 -2.39 18.83
C ALA A 134 -5.94 -1.98 19.96
N GLU A 135 -6.39 -0.72 20.00
CA GLU A 135 -7.38 -0.22 20.97
C GLU A 135 -8.69 -1.00 20.89
N SER A 136 -9.17 -1.25 19.67
CA SER A 136 -10.43 -1.99 19.48
C SER A 136 -10.30 -3.45 19.91
N ALA A 137 -9.20 -4.10 19.57
CA ALA A 137 -8.92 -5.48 19.97
C ALA A 137 -8.79 -5.59 21.49
N LEU A 138 -8.06 -4.68 22.12
CA LEU A 138 -7.90 -4.66 23.58
C LEU A 138 -9.24 -4.46 24.30
N ARG A 139 -10.07 -3.52 23.86
CA ARG A 139 -11.40 -3.29 24.42
C ARG A 139 -12.27 -4.55 24.37
N TRP A 140 -12.35 -5.20 23.21
CA TRP A 140 -13.12 -6.44 23.07
C TRP A 140 -12.54 -7.59 23.88
N THR A 141 -11.23 -7.65 24.02
CA THR A 141 -10.57 -8.65 24.86
C THR A 141 -10.93 -8.44 26.33
N ILE A 142 -10.86 -7.21 26.84
CA ILE A 142 -11.24 -6.88 28.23
C ILE A 142 -12.71 -7.24 28.47
N GLU A 143 -13.60 -6.88 27.55
CA GLU A 143 -15.02 -7.23 27.65
C GLU A 143 -15.22 -8.76 27.71
N TYR A 144 -14.56 -9.50 26.82
CA TYR A 144 -14.65 -10.96 26.78
C TYR A 144 -14.13 -11.62 28.06
N VAL A 145 -12.93 -11.28 28.52
CA VAL A 145 -12.32 -11.92 29.69
C VAL A 145 -13.04 -11.58 31.00
N SER A 146 -13.72 -10.42 31.03
CA SER A 146 -14.55 -10.03 32.18
C SER A 146 -15.85 -10.81 32.30
N GLN A 147 -16.28 -11.49 31.24
CA GLN A 147 -17.53 -12.25 31.19
C GLN A 147 -17.29 -13.76 31.10
N ARG A 148 -16.17 -14.17 30.53
CA ARG A 148 -15.87 -15.61 30.34
C ARG A 148 -15.43 -16.24 31.65
N GLU A 149 -16.22 -17.19 32.13
CA GLU A 149 -15.92 -17.96 33.34
C GLU A 149 -15.19 -19.27 33.03
N MET A 150 -14.23 -19.61 33.89
CA MET A 150 -13.50 -20.89 33.93
C MET A 150 -13.14 -21.20 35.39
N PHE A 151 -13.36 -22.43 35.83
CA PHE A 151 -13.06 -22.89 37.19
C PHE A 151 -13.72 -22.04 38.30
N GLY A 152 -14.91 -21.52 38.03
CA GLY A 152 -15.66 -20.69 38.99
C GLY A 152 -15.19 -19.23 39.13
N HIS A 153 -14.33 -18.77 38.24
CA HIS A 153 -13.78 -17.40 38.18
C HIS A 153 -13.87 -16.85 36.76
N THR A 154 -13.91 -15.53 36.62
CA THR A 154 -13.75 -14.91 35.31
C THR A 154 -12.32 -15.05 34.81
N LEU A 155 -12.09 -15.02 33.50
CA LEU A 155 -10.69 -15.01 32.97
C LEU A 155 -9.92 -13.80 33.46
N ALA A 156 -10.60 -12.69 33.74
CA ALA A 156 -10.00 -11.48 34.28
C ALA A 156 -9.46 -11.65 35.72
N ASP A 157 -9.89 -12.67 36.47
CA ASP A 157 -9.40 -12.93 37.83
C ASP A 157 -8.03 -13.59 37.84
N PHE A 158 -7.63 -14.23 36.72
CA PHE A 158 -6.33 -14.89 36.64
C PHE A 158 -5.20 -13.87 36.50
N GLN A 159 -4.16 -14.03 37.34
CA GLN A 159 -3.04 -13.10 37.43
C GLN A 159 -2.34 -12.85 36.07
N ASN A 160 -2.08 -13.92 35.29
CA ASN A 160 -1.45 -13.79 33.99
C ASN A 160 -2.28 -12.94 33.02
N THR A 161 -3.60 -13.18 32.96
CA THR A 161 -4.52 -12.39 32.11
C THR A 161 -4.46 -10.91 32.48
N ARG A 162 -4.45 -10.61 33.78
CA ARG A 162 -4.37 -9.22 34.27
C ARG A 162 -3.06 -8.54 33.90
N PHE A 163 -1.95 -9.24 34.00
CA PHE A 163 -0.63 -8.69 33.67
C PHE A 163 -0.49 -8.44 32.18
N GLU A 164 -0.88 -9.40 31.34
CA GLU A 164 -0.88 -9.24 29.88
C GLU A 164 -1.75 -8.04 29.43
N LEU A 165 -2.96 -7.94 29.99
CA LEU A 165 -3.85 -6.81 29.68
C LEU A 165 -3.27 -5.46 30.13
N ALA A 166 -2.61 -5.41 31.29
CA ALA A 166 -1.96 -4.19 31.78
C ALA A 166 -0.82 -3.74 30.83
N ASP A 167 0.02 -4.67 30.40
CA ASP A 167 1.11 -4.40 29.47
C ASP A 167 0.60 -3.96 28.09
N MET A 168 -0.42 -4.65 27.56
CA MET A 168 -1.07 -4.29 26.31
C MET A 168 -1.70 -2.90 26.39
N HIS A 169 -2.38 -2.58 27.52
CA HIS A 169 -2.99 -1.26 27.71
C HIS A 169 -1.94 -0.14 27.79
N ALA A 170 -0.89 -0.33 28.56
CA ALA A 170 0.20 0.66 28.67
C ALA A 170 0.89 0.90 27.33
N SER A 171 1.18 -0.19 26.59
CA SER A 171 1.79 -0.10 25.26
C SER A 171 0.87 0.63 24.27
N THR A 172 -0.41 0.26 24.22
CA THR A 172 -1.39 0.87 23.31
C THR A 172 -1.58 2.36 23.61
N LEU A 173 -1.68 2.74 24.89
CA LEU A 173 -1.81 4.13 25.30
C LEU A 173 -0.58 4.95 24.92
N THR A 174 0.61 4.39 25.12
CA THR A 174 1.88 5.06 24.72
C THR A 174 1.92 5.31 23.22
N GLN A 175 1.53 4.30 22.41
CA GLN A 175 1.50 4.43 20.95
C GLN A 175 0.43 5.43 20.51
N ARG A 176 -0.73 5.49 21.16
CA ARG A 176 -1.77 6.48 20.89
C ARG A 176 -1.24 7.90 21.08
N VAL A 177 -0.64 8.19 22.24
CA VAL A 177 -0.06 9.51 22.53
C VAL A 177 1.01 9.89 21.51
N PHE A 178 1.86 8.93 21.14
CA PHE A 178 2.90 9.17 20.13
C PHE A 178 2.32 9.48 18.75
N VAL A 179 1.34 8.70 18.29
CA VAL A 179 0.67 8.92 16.99
C VAL A 179 -0.06 10.25 16.97
N ASP A 180 -0.79 10.60 18.04
CA ASP A 180 -1.50 11.89 18.15
C ASP A 180 -0.52 13.08 18.11
N ARG A 181 0.71 12.89 18.56
CA ARG A 181 1.76 13.92 18.45
C ARG A 181 2.34 14.04 17.04
N CYS A 182 2.21 12.99 16.20
CA CYS A 182 2.68 12.99 14.81
C CYS A 182 1.67 13.60 13.83
N VAL A 183 0.41 13.76 14.24
CA VAL A 183 -0.67 14.40 13.48
C VAL A 183 -0.65 15.91 13.72
#